data_5d17048c49aa95a5fb7fd406e44acfed
#
_entry.id   5d17048c49aa95a5fb7fd406e44acfed
#
_cell.length_a   1.000
_cell.length_b   1.000
_cell.length_c   1.000
_cell.angle_alpha   90.00
_cell.angle_beta   90.00
_cell.angle_gamma   90.00
#
_symmetry.space_group_name_H-M   'P 1'
#
loop_
_entity.id
_entity.type
_entity.pdbx_description
1 polymer ?
#
loop_
_entity_poly.entity_id
_entity_poly.type
_entity_poly.pdbx_seq_one_letter_code
_entity_poly.pdbx_strand_id
1 'polypeptide(L)'
;LQQQWNEYLKYQQVVQYYKSSALAQSEVIIKTANLNYKNGEINYIEWGTLISNAINLQSQYIDALKAFNNGRTELEYLLQPNGN
;
A
#
# COMPACT_ATOMS: atom_id res chain seq x y z
N LEU A 1 -5.69 26.62 -0.97
CA LEU A 1 -5.81 25.82 -2.20
C LEU A 1 -4.49 25.18 -2.57
N GLN A 2 -3.40 25.96 -2.59
CA GLN A 2 -2.08 25.40 -2.89
C GLN A 2 -1.66 24.34 -1.86
N GLN A 3 -2.03 24.55 -0.61
CA GLN A 3 -1.67 23.64 0.45
C GLN A 3 -2.36 22.29 0.28
N GLN A 4 -3.66 22.28 -0.02
CA GLN A 4 -4.37 21.03 -0.30
C GLN A 4 -3.87 20.36 -1.56
N TRP A 5 -3.51 21.15 -2.58
CA TRP A 5 -2.95 20.59 -3.81
C TRP A 5 -1.60 19.93 -3.55
N ASN A 6 -0.76 20.56 -2.75
CA ASN A 6 0.54 20.00 -2.39
C ASN A 6 0.37 18.70 -1.58
N GLU A 7 -0.59 18.63 -0.68
CA GLU A 7 -0.89 17.42 0.07
C GLU A 7 -1.38 16.30 -0.85
N TYR A 8 -2.22 16.62 -1.83
CA TYR A 8 -2.69 15.67 -2.80
C TYR A 8 -1.53 15.06 -3.59
N LEU A 9 -0.61 15.90 -4.06
CA LEU A 9 0.57 15.43 -4.79
C LEU A 9 1.46 14.57 -3.91
N LYS A 10 1.59 14.93 -2.64
CA LYS A 10 2.35 14.14 -1.68
C LYS A 10 1.75 12.76 -1.49
N TYR A 11 0.44 12.68 -1.32
CA TYR A 11 -0.26 11.41 -1.21
C TYR A 11 -0.11 10.57 -2.49
N GLN A 12 -0.18 11.22 -3.64
CA GLN A 12 0.03 10.53 -4.91
C GLN A 12 1.41 9.88 -4.99
N GLN A 13 2.44 10.60 -4.55
CA GLN A 13 3.80 10.07 -4.51
C GLN A 13 3.92 8.88 -3.55
N VAL A 14 3.26 8.97 -2.39
CA VAL A 14 3.26 7.89 -1.40
C VAL A 14 2.59 6.65 -1.98
N VAL A 15 1.45 6.81 -2.64
CA VAL A 15 0.74 5.70 -3.29
C VAL A 15 1.62 5.05 -4.35
N GLN A 16 2.27 5.85 -5.20
CA GLN A 16 3.18 5.33 -6.22
C GLN A 16 4.34 4.54 -5.61
N TYR A 17 4.90 5.06 -4.53
CA TYR A 17 5.99 4.40 -3.83
C TYR A 17 5.54 3.03 -3.32
N TYR A 18 4.42 2.96 -2.61
CA TYR A 18 3.93 1.70 -2.08
C TYR A 18 3.50 0.74 -3.17
N LYS A 19 2.94 1.24 -4.25
CA LYS A 19 2.56 0.38 -5.37
C LYS A 19 3.77 -0.30 -6.00
N SER A 20 4.84 0.44 -6.25
CA SER A 20 6.01 -0.11 -6.92
C SER A 20 6.91 -0.90 -5.98
N SER A 21 7.00 -0.49 -4.72
CA SER A 21 7.93 -1.09 -3.76
C SER A 21 7.26 -2.16 -2.91
N ALA A 22 6.17 -1.83 -2.24
CA ALA A 22 5.54 -2.75 -1.29
C ALA A 22 4.92 -3.95 -1.98
N LEU A 23 4.22 -3.74 -3.11
CA LEU A 23 3.59 -4.85 -3.82
C LEU A 23 4.65 -5.77 -4.43
N ALA A 24 5.71 -5.20 -5.03
CA ALA A 24 6.78 -6.01 -5.57
C ALA A 24 7.47 -6.82 -4.49
N GLN A 25 7.77 -6.21 -3.35
CA GLN A 25 8.38 -6.91 -2.22
C GLN A 25 7.47 -8.00 -1.67
N SER A 26 6.17 -7.72 -1.53
CA SER A 26 5.25 -8.72 -1.02
C SER A 26 5.15 -9.94 -1.94
N GLU A 27 5.15 -9.72 -3.25
CA GLU A 27 5.14 -10.82 -4.22
C GLU A 27 6.39 -11.69 -4.11
N VAL A 28 7.55 -11.06 -3.97
CA VAL A 28 8.82 -11.78 -3.82
C VAL A 28 8.80 -12.62 -2.53
N ILE A 29 8.32 -12.02 -1.43
CA ILE A 29 8.24 -12.72 -0.16
C ILE A 29 7.32 -13.93 -0.26
N ILE A 30 6.13 -13.76 -0.87
CA ILE A 30 5.17 -14.85 -1.01
C ILE A 30 5.74 -15.98 -1.87
N LYS A 31 6.32 -15.65 -3.01
CA LYS A 31 6.90 -16.66 -3.90
C LYS A 31 8.04 -17.43 -3.22
N THR A 32 8.93 -16.68 -2.56
CA THR A 32 10.08 -17.29 -1.88
C THR A 32 9.62 -18.15 -0.71
N ALA A 33 8.66 -17.68 0.07
CA ALA A 33 8.12 -18.43 1.20
C ALA A 33 7.46 -19.72 0.73
N ASN A 34 6.65 -19.66 -0.31
CA ASN A 34 5.98 -20.83 -0.86
C ASN A 34 6.98 -21.84 -1.39
N LEU A 35 8.00 -21.38 -2.10
CA LEU A 35 9.02 -22.26 -2.65
C LEU A 35 9.82 -22.95 -1.54
N ASN A 36 10.26 -22.18 -0.56
CA ASN A 36 11.07 -22.72 0.54
C ASN A 36 10.26 -23.68 1.40
N TYR A 37 9.00 -23.37 1.63
CA TYR A 37 8.10 -24.26 2.37
C TYR A 37 7.89 -25.57 1.60
N LYS A 38 7.65 -25.48 0.30
CA LYS A 38 7.48 -26.66 -0.55
C LYS A 38 8.71 -27.54 -0.55
N ASN A 39 9.90 -26.93 -0.54
CA ASN A 39 11.17 -27.65 -0.56
C ASN A 39 11.62 -28.13 0.83
N GLY A 40 10.85 -27.81 1.88
CA GLY A 40 11.19 -28.20 3.25
C GLY A 40 12.30 -27.39 3.89
N GLU A 41 12.67 -26.25 3.31
CA GLU A 41 13.73 -25.38 3.84
C GLU A 41 13.27 -24.55 5.03
N ILE A 42 11.96 -24.29 5.13
CA ILE A 42 11.36 -23.59 6.25
C ILE A 42 10.16 -24.38 6.74
N ASN A 43 9.81 -24.21 8.02
CA ASN A 43 8.67 -24.88 8.61
C ASN A 43 7.39 -24.04 8.45
N TYR A 44 6.26 -24.58 8.89
CA TYR A 44 4.96 -23.92 8.77
C TYR A 44 4.93 -22.57 9.48
N ILE A 45 5.55 -22.49 10.67
CA ILE A 45 5.56 -21.24 11.45
C ILE A 45 6.37 -20.17 10.74
N GLU A 46 7.53 -20.54 10.20
CA GLU A 46 8.37 -19.62 9.43
C GLU A 46 7.65 -19.15 8.18
N TRP A 47 7.00 -20.08 7.47
CA TRP A 47 6.20 -19.75 6.32
C TRP A 47 5.09 -18.76 6.68
N GLY A 48 4.35 -19.02 7.76
CA GLY A 48 3.28 -18.15 8.22
C GLY A 48 3.77 -16.75 8.57
N THR A 49 4.95 -16.65 9.20
CA THR A 49 5.56 -15.37 9.53
C THR A 49 5.89 -14.57 8.28
N LEU A 50 6.47 -15.22 7.26
CA LEU A 50 6.79 -14.56 6.00
C LEU A 50 5.54 -14.09 5.28
N ILE A 51 4.49 -14.91 5.24
CA ILE A 51 3.23 -14.55 4.62
C ILE A 51 2.58 -13.36 5.36
N SER A 52 2.63 -13.37 6.69
CA SER A 52 2.13 -12.24 7.49
C SER A 52 2.87 -10.95 7.17
N ASN A 53 4.19 -11.01 7.00
CA ASN A 53 4.98 -9.84 6.64
C ASN A 53 4.57 -9.30 5.26
N ALA A 54 4.33 -10.20 4.30
CA ALA A 54 3.86 -9.80 2.97
C ALA A 54 2.49 -9.13 3.04
N ILE A 55 1.57 -9.68 3.85
CA ILE A 55 0.25 -9.11 4.04
C ILE A 55 0.35 -7.73 4.68
N ASN A 56 1.26 -7.53 5.64
CA ASN A 56 1.48 -6.24 6.27
C ASN A 56 1.95 -5.19 5.24
N LEU A 57 2.83 -5.57 4.32
CA LEU A 57 3.25 -4.67 3.24
C LEU A 57 2.07 -4.28 2.36
N GLN A 58 1.21 -5.23 2.01
CA GLN A 58 0.01 -4.95 1.23
C GLN A 58 -0.96 -4.04 1.99
N SER A 59 -1.08 -4.25 3.31
CA SER A 59 -1.90 -3.42 4.18
C SER A 59 -1.43 -1.97 4.19
N GLN A 60 -0.11 -1.76 4.25
CA GLN A 60 0.46 -0.42 4.18
C GLN A 60 0.11 0.28 2.87
N TYR A 61 0.12 -0.45 1.77
CA TYR A 61 -0.30 0.09 0.48
C TYR A 61 -1.77 0.50 0.52
N ILE A 62 -2.63 -0.35 1.07
CA ILE A 62 -4.07 -0.05 1.18
C ILE A 62 -4.30 1.19 2.05
N ASP A 63 -3.56 1.33 3.14
CA ASP A 63 -3.67 2.50 4.01
C ASP A 63 -3.24 3.77 3.29
N ALA A 64 -2.17 3.70 2.51
CA ALA A 64 -1.72 4.83 1.71
C ALA A 64 -2.76 5.19 0.64
N LEU A 65 -3.39 4.20 0.03
CA LEU A 65 -4.44 4.42 -0.96
C LEU A 65 -5.66 5.09 -0.33
N LYS A 66 -6.05 4.69 0.87
CA LYS A 66 -7.14 5.32 1.59
C LYS A 66 -6.84 6.79 1.89
N ALA A 67 -5.62 7.09 2.32
CA ALA A 67 -5.21 8.47 2.59
C ALA A 67 -5.25 9.30 1.31
N PHE A 68 -4.81 8.73 0.19
CA PHE A 68 -4.88 9.40 -1.11
C PHE A 68 -6.33 9.69 -1.50
N ASN A 69 -7.21 8.70 -1.35
CA ASN A 69 -8.63 8.88 -1.67
C ASN A 69 -9.31 9.90 -0.79
N ASN A 70 -8.95 9.96 0.49
CA ASN A 70 -9.49 10.96 1.40
C ASN A 70 -9.04 12.36 1.00
N GLY A 71 -7.77 12.54 0.64
CA GLY A 71 -7.27 13.81 0.15
C GLY A 71 -7.96 14.25 -1.12
N ARG A 72 -8.18 13.31 -2.04
CA ARG A 72 -8.90 13.58 -3.28
C ARG A 72 -10.34 14.03 -3.01
N THR A 73 -11.00 13.37 -2.08
CA THR A 73 -12.38 13.71 -1.72
C THR A 73 -12.44 15.12 -1.14
N GLU A 74 -11.49 15.49 -0.28
CA GLU A 74 -11.43 16.83 0.27
C GLU A 74 -11.24 17.89 -0.82
N LEU A 75 -10.34 17.62 -1.76
CA LEU A 75 -10.12 18.55 -2.88
C LEU A 75 -11.38 18.71 -3.72
N GLU A 76 -12.06 17.61 -4.03
CA GLU A 76 -13.30 17.66 -4.80
C GLU A 76 -14.36 18.47 -4.07
N TYR A 77 -14.47 18.28 -2.76
CA TYR A 77 -15.42 19.03 -1.95
C TYR A 77 -15.12 20.54 -1.99
N LEU A 78 -13.83 20.90 -1.83
CA LEU A 78 -13.43 22.29 -1.82
C LEU A 78 -13.59 22.96 -3.18
N LEU A 79 -13.49 22.21 -4.25
CA LEU A 79 -13.61 22.72 -5.61
C LEU A 79 -15.05 22.80 -6.09
N GLN A 80 -15.99 22.14 -5.40
CA GLN A 80 -17.39 22.21 -5.76
C GLN A 80 -17.99 23.56 -5.40
N PRO A 81 -18.61 24.26 -6.36
CA PRO A 81 -19.27 25.53 -6.05
C PRO A 81 -20.50 25.28 -5.16
N ASN A 82 -20.68 26.15 -4.17
CA ASN A 82 -21.86 26.18 -3.30
C ASN A 82 -22.09 24.91 -2.51
N GLY A 83 -21.07 24.08 -2.39
CA GLY A 83 -21.17 22.85 -1.64
C GLY A 83 -22.14 21.83 -2.22
N ASN A 84 -22.40 21.91 -3.47
CA ASN A 84 -23.27 20.96 -4.16
C ASN A 84 -22.52 19.75 -4.65
#